data_883bc48340eb010aab8c560082074c49
#
_entry.id   883bc48340eb010aab8c560082074c49
#
_cell.length_a   1.000
_cell.length_b   1.000
_cell.length_c   1.000
_cell.angle_alpha   90.00
_cell.angle_beta   90.00
_cell.angle_gamma   90.00
#
_symmetry.space_group_name_H-M   'P 1'
#
loop_
_entity.id
_entity.type
_entity.pdbx_description
1 polymer ?
#
loop_
_entity_poly.entity_id
_entity_poly.type
_entity_poly.pdbx_seq_one_letter_code
_entity_poly.pdbx_strand_id
1 'polypeptide(L)'
;LTIEEGTALARGLQRGSLVQIEEEEDAQNFELASEFLVGEGYEHYEVSNFARPGRRSRHNWGCWTGAEYLGVGLSAHSFVDGRRSWNTRDLDTYLKRLERGASPCEGEEVIGPVTALRERIWMGLRTCQGVFLTESQKDKLKGQSRFGEFVEAGLLEFSGEWLRLTSSGFVLADGLGVEVAELLEKEDAGEG
;
A
#
# COMPACT_ATOMS: atom_id res chain seq x y z
N LEU A 1 -2.63 -11.45 -7.24
CA LEU A 1 -4.06 -11.17 -7.02
C LEU A 1 -4.53 -11.72 -5.69
N THR A 2 -4.96 -10.86 -4.77
CA THR A 2 -5.55 -11.29 -3.50
C THR A 2 -6.95 -11.86 -3.74
N ILE A 3 -7.19 -13.07 -3.24
CA ILE A 3 -8.47 -13.76 -3.41
C ILE A 3 -9.29 -13.60 -2.13
N GLU A 4 -10.26 -12.74 -2.20
CA GLU A 4 -11.16 -12.43 -1.08
C GLU A 4 -12.13 -13.57 -0.79
N GLU A 5 -12.35 -13.86 0.48
CA GLU A 5 -13.35 -14.86 0.92
C GLU A 5 -14.76 -14.50 0.40
N GLY A 6 -15.59 -15.52 0.17
CA GLY A 6 -16.95 -15.35 -0.31
C GLY A 6 -17.08 -15.00 -1.80
N THR A 7 -15.99 -14.83 -2.53
CA THR A 7 -15.99 -14.56 -3.97
C THR A 7 -16.18 -15.82 -4.81
N ALA A 8 -16.47 -15.65 -6.10
CA ALA A 8 -16.54 -16.78 -7.05
C ALA A 8 -15.18 -17.46 -7.22
N LEU A 9 -14.08 -16.68 -7.18
CA LEU A 9 -12.72 -17.20 -7.26
C LEU A 9 -12.39 -18.06 -6.05
N ALA A 10 -12.66 -17.58 -4.81
CA ALA A 10 -12.45 -18.37 -3.60
C ALA A 10 -13.22 -19.70 -3.63
N ARG A 11 -14.49 -19.68 -4.07
CA ARG A 11 -15.28 -20.91 -4.25
C ARG A 11 -14.72 -21.83 -5.32
N GLY A 12 -14.14 -21.29 -6.39
CA GLY A 12 -13.48 -22.06 -7.45
C GLY A 12 -12.26 -22.82 -6.95
N LEU A 13 -11.42 -22.16 -6.14
CA LEU A 13 -10.27 -22.79 -5.49
C LEU A 13 -10.70 -23.88 -4.51
N GLN A 14 -11.67 -23.60 -3.63
CA GLN A 14 -12.18 -24.58 -2.67
C GLN A 14 -12.75 -25.84 -3.33
N ARG A 15 -13.33 -25.71 -4.52
CA ARG A 15 -13.88 -26.85 -5.29
C ARG A 15 -12.85 -27.53 -6.17
N GLY A 16 -11.60 -27.04 -6.23
CA GLY A 16 -10.56 -27.55 -7.11
C GLY A 16 -10.81 -27.31 -8.61
N SER A 17 -11.76 -26.43 -8.96
CA SER A 17 -12.01 -26.02 -10.35
C SER A 17 -11.06 -24.92 -10.85
N LEU A 18 -10.33 -24.29 -9.93
CA LEU A 18 -9.25 -23.36 -10.17
C LEU A 18 -8.03 -23.79 -9.36
N VAL A 19 -6.87 -23.57 -9.90
CA VAL A 19 -5.58 -23.78 -9.21
C VAL A 19 -4.91 -22.42 -9.08
N GLN A 20 -4.46 -22.10 -7.88
CA GLN A 20 -3.64 -20.92 -7.65
C GLN A 20 -2.24 -21.22 -8.21
N ILE A 21 -1.66 -20.25 -8.91
CA ILE A 21 -0.26 -20.34 -9.34
C ILE A 21 0.65 -20.28 -8.12
N GLU A 22 1.81 -20.89 -8.21
CA GLU A 22 2.83 -20.83 -7.17
C GLU A 22 3.36 -19.39 -7.01
N GLU A 23 3.74 -19.02 -5.81
CA GLU A 23 4.21 -17.65 -5.50
C GLU A 23 5.42 -17.24 -6.36
N GLU A 24 6.32 -18.17 -6.63
CA GLU A 24 7.49 -17.93 -7.49
C GLU A 24 7.08 -17.65 -8.94
N GLU A 25 6.08 -18.33 -9.48
CA GLU A 25 5.56 -18.09 -10.82
C GLU A 25 4.81 -16.76 -10.89
N ASP A 26 4.05 -16.39 -9.85
CA ASP A 26 3.37 -15.08 -9.76
C ASP A 26 4.40 -13.93 -9.72
N ALA A 27 5.47 -14.09 -8.96
CA ALA A 27 6.58 -13.14 -8.91
C ALA A 27 7.28 -12.97 -10.27
N GLN A 28 7.59 -14.08 -10.96
CA GLN A 28 8.18 -14.05 -12.31
C GLN A 28 7.25 -13.38 -13.33
N ASN A 29 5.95 -13.65 -13.26
CA ASN A 29 4.97 -13.01 -14.14
C ASN A 29 4.89 -11.49 -13.89
N PHE A 30 4.97 -11.07 -12.62
CA PHE A 30 5.01 -9.66 -12.25
C PHE A 30 6.27 -8.96 -12.81
N GLU A 31 7.44 -9.57 -12.62
CA GLU A 31 8.71 -9.03 -13.15
C GLU A 31 8.69 -8.93 -14.67
N LEU A 32 8.26 -9.99 -15.36
CA LEU A 32 8.17 -10.01 -16.82
C LEU A 32 7.23 -8.92 -17.34
N ALA A 33 6.06 -8.75 -16.71
CA ALA A 33 5.11 -7.71 -17.09
C ALA A 33 5.69 -6.31 -16.85
N SER A 34 6.42 -6.12 -15.75
CA SER A 34 7.08 -4.86 -15.43
C SER A 34 8.18 -4.52 -16.45
N GLU A 35 9.07 -5.47 -16.72
CA GLU A 35 10.15 -5.30 -17.71
C GLU A 35 9.59 -4.97 -19.10
N PHE A 36 8.57 -5.71 -19.54
CA PHE A 36 7.93 -5.48 -20.83
C PHE A 36 7.33 -4.09 -20.93
N LEU A 37 6.53 -3.66 -19.95
CA LEU A 37 5.87 -2.36 -19.97
C LEU A 37 6.86 -1.20 -19.85
N VAL A 38 7.88 -1.33 -19.02
CA VAL A 38 8.95 -0.33 -18.91
C VAL A 38 9.74 -0.24 -20.23
N GLY A 39 10.03 -1.38 -20.86
CA GLY A 39 10.65 -1.43 -22.20
C GLY A 39 9.82 -0.74 -23.29
N GLU A 40 8.50 -0.76 -23.18
CA GLU A 40 7.57 -0.05 -24.06
C GLU A 40 7.36 1.44 -23.68
N GLY A 41 8.14 1.96 -22.72
CA GLY A 41 8.15 3.37 -22.33
C GLY A 41 7.07 3.77 -21.35
N TYR A 42 6.54 2.82 -20.59
CA TYR A 42 5.70 3.12 -19.43
C TYR A 42 6.53 3.31 -18.16
N GLU A 43 6.05 4.12 -17.26
CA GLU A 43 6.57 4.24 -15.90
C GLU A 43 5.81 3.26 -15.01
N HIS A 44 6.51 2.38 -14.29
CA HIS A 44 5.95 1.61 -13.19
C HIS A 44 5.89 2.54 -11.98
N TYR A 45 4.79 3.31 -11.85
CA TYR A 45 4.74 4.41 -10.90
C TYR A 45 4.21 4.01 -9.51
N GLU A 46 3.51 2.88 -9.41
CA GLU A 46 3.14 2.24 -8.14
C GLU A 46 2.92 0.74 -8.36
N VAL A 47 2.83 -0.03 -7.29
CA VAL A 47 2.91 -1.50 -7.28
C VAL A 47 2.03 -2.21 -8.32
N SER A 48 0.84 -1.68 -8.62
CA SER A 48 -0.14 -2.33 -9.50
C SER A 48 -0.37 -1.60 -10.83
N ASN A 49 0.19 -0.42 -11.01
CA ASN A 49 -0.15 0.43 -12.16
C ASN A 49 1.06 1.01 -12.90
N PHE A 50 0.91 1.03 -14.19
CA PHE A 50 1.85 1.62 -15.13
C PHE A 50 1.18 2.78 -15.86
N ALA A 51 1.94 3.79 -16.24
CA ALA A 51 1.45 4.94 -16.98
C ALA A 51 2.50 5.46 -17.96
N ARG A 52 2.08 6.07 -19.07
CA ARG A 52 3.00 6.85 -19.86
C ARG A 52 3.47 8.09 -19.09
N PRO A 53 4.68 8.62 -19.36
CA PRO A 53 5.19 9.81 -18.68
C PRO A 53 4.18 10.95 -18.64
N GLY A 54 3.95 11.52 -17.45
CA GLY A 54 2.95 12.55 -17.21
C GLY A 54 1.48 12.11 -17.24
N ARG A 55 1.20 10.81 -17.29
CA ARG A 55 -0.16 10.25 -17.34
C ARG A 55 -0.52 9.36 -16.13
N ARG A 56 0.22 9.47 -15.03
CA ARG A 56 -0.10 8.77 -13.78
C ARG A 56 -1.51 9.12 -13.30
N SER A 57 -2.22 8.15 -12.74
CA SER A 57 -3.52 8.39 -12.09
C SER A 57 -3.33 9.31 -10.89
N ARG A 58 -3.89 10.51 -10.97
CA ARG A 58 -3.82 11.48 -9.86
C ARG A 58 -4.55 10.97 -8.61
N HIS A 59 -5.64 10.25 -8.79
CA HIS A 59 -6.39 9.66 -7.68
C HIS A 59 -5.57 8.58 -6.98
N ASN A 60 -5.06 7.58 -7.69
CA ASN A 60 -4.25 6.51 -7.11
C ASN A 60 -2.99 7.08 -6.44
N TRP A 61 -2.31 8.00 -7.12
CA TRP A 61 -1.15 8.67 -6.55
C TRP A 61 -1.49 9.38 -5.25
N GLY A 62 -2.61 10.11 -5.20
CA GLY A 62 -3.09 10.77 -3.99
C GLY A 62 -3.34 9.79 -2.85
N CYS A 63 -3.99 8.65 -3.12
CA CYS A 63 -4.20 7.61 -2.10
C CYS A 63 -2.87 7.09 -1.53
N TRP A 64 -1.90 6.76 -2.39
CA TRP A 64 -0.60 6.26 -1.95
C TRP A 64 0.27 7.29 -1.20
N THR A 65 0.08 8.56 -1.48
CA THR A 65 0.82 9.67 -0.85
C THR A 65 0.08 10.31 0.34
N GLY A 66 -1.06 9.74 0.75
CA GLY A 66 -1.80 10.18 1.92
C GLY A 66 -2.62 11.46 1.71
N ALA A 67 -3.01 11.76 0.46
CA ALA A 67 -3.89 12.90 0.20
C ALA A 67 -5.28 12.66 0.80
N GLU A 68 -5.91 13.73 1.24
CA GLU A 68 -7.29 13.70 1.68
C GLU A 68 -8.25 13.45 0.52
N TYR A 69 -9.32 12.72 0.80
CA TYR A 69 -10.35 12.42 -0.19
C TYR A 69 -11.72 12.24 0.46
N LEU A 70 -12.76 12.53 -0.32
CA LEU A 70 -14.16 12.27 0.03
C LEU A 70 -14.70 11.15 -0.84
N GLY A 71 -15.16 10.09 -0.17
CA GLY A 71 -15.84 8.98 -0.81
C GLY A 71 -17.34 9.23 -0.93
N VAL A 72 -17.86 9.04 -2.14
CA VAL A 72 -19.29 9.19 -2.44
C VAL A 72 -19.85 7.85 -2.89
N GLY A 73 -20.95 7.44 -2.26
CA GLY A 73 -21.64 6.22 -2.62
C GLY A 73 -21.62 5.14 -1.53
N LEU A 74 -22.22 4.01 -1.86
CA LEU A 74 -22.27 2.81 -1.03
C LEU A 74 -20.85 2.29 -0.74
N SER A 75 -20.57 1.93 0.49
CA SER A 75 -19.26 1.41 0.95
C SER A 75 -18.09 2.39 0.76
N ALA A 76 -18.32 3.62 0.31
CA ALA A 76 -17.25 4.56 0.03
C ALA A 76 -16.54 4.99 1.32
N HIS A 77 -15.21 5.06 1.25
CA HIS A 77 -14.38 5.57 2.34
C HIS A 77 -13.99 7.02 2.09
N SER A 78 -13.80 7.78 3.17
CA SER A 78 -13.26 9.13 3.15
C SER A 78 -12.08 9.22 4.10
N PHE A 79 -11.12 10.10 3.79
CA PHE A 79 -10.03 10.44 4.70
C PHE A 79 -9.83 11.95 4.69
N VAL A 80 -10.15 12.60 5.81
CA VAL A 80 -10.09 14.06 5.97
C VAL A 80 -9.66 14.39 7.41
N ASP A 81 -8.77 15.35 7.58
CA ASP A 81 -8.29 15.84 8.89
C ASP A 81 -7.82 14.71 9.82
N GLY A 82 -7.09 13.71 9.27
CA GLY A 82 -6.60 12.57 10.04
C GLY A 82 -7.69 11.61 10.52
N ARG A 83 -8.89 11.73 10.00
CA ARG A 83 -10.05 10.88 10.30
C ARG A 83 -10.46 10.09 9.06
N ARG A 84 -10.56 8.78 9.22
CA ARG A 84 -11.12 7.89 8.21
C ARG A 84 -12.56 7.58 8.56
N SER A 85 -13.46 7.64 7.58
CA SER A 85 -14.86 7.24 7.74
C SER A 85 -15.31 6.41 6.55
N TRP A 86 -16.39 5.64 6.74
CA TRP A 86 -16.94 4.81 5.66
C TRP A 86 -18.46 4.77 5.71
N ASN A 87 -19.04 4.71 4.53
CA ASN A 87 -20.48 4.56 4.35
C ASN A 87 -20.88 3.09 4.52
N THR A 88 -22.14 2.86 4.89
CA THR A 88 -22.70 1.52 5.01
C THR A 88 -22.58 0.73 3.70
N ARG A 89 -22.40 -0.60 3.86
CA ARG A 89 -22.35 -1.56 2.74
C ARG A 89 -23.73 -2.09 2.35
N ASP A 90 -24.75 -1.84 3.17
CA ASP A 90 -26.13 -2.25 2.91
C ASP A 90 -26.86 -1.19 2.08
N LEU A 91 -27.26 -1.56 0.87
CA LEU A 91 -27.89 -0.64 -0.08
C LEU A 91 -29.19 -0.06 0.46
N ASP A 92 -30.04 -0.88 1.10
CA ASP A 92 -31.32 -0.43 1.61
C ASP A 92 -31.14 0.58 2.74
N THR A 93 -30.20 0.33 3.63
CA THR A 93 -29.84 1.26 4.71
C THR A 93 -29.28 2.55 4.14
N TYR A 94 -28.39 2.46 3.14
CA TYR A 94 -27.82 3.63 2.47
C TYR A 94 -28.93 4.53 1.89
N LEU A 95 -29.83 3.96 1.10
CA LEU A 95 -30.93 4.70 0.46
C LEU A 95 -31.88 5.29 1.51
N LYS A 96 -32.32 4.51 2.50
CA LYS A 96 -33.19 4.99 3.57
C LYS A 96 -32.61 6.15 4.38
N ARG A 97 -31.30 6.14 4.63
CA ARG A 97 -30.61 7.25 5.31
C ARG A 97 -30.63 8.51 4.46
N LEU A 98 -30.29 8.40 3.16
CA LEU A 98 -30.29 9.53 2.25
C LEU A 98 -31.70 10.14 2.06
N GLU A 99 -32.73 9.32 1.91
CA GLU A 99 -34.13 9.76 1.81
C GLU A 99 -34.57 10.58 3.03
N ARG A 100 -34.03 10.29 4.20
CA ARG A 100 -34.29 11.01 5.46
C ARG A 100 -33.36 12.20 5.68
N GLY A 101 -32.47 12.51 4.75
CA GLY A 101 -31.44 13.54 4.90
C GLY A 101 -30.39 13.21 5.97
N ALA A 102 -30.26 11.93 6.35
CA ALA A 102 -29.28 11.45 7.33
C ALA A 102 -27.97 11.01 6.63
N SER A 103 -26.85 11.11 7.37
CA SER A 103 -25.56 10.64 6.88
C SER A 103 -25.58 9.14 6.64
N PRO A 104 -25.07 8.64 5.50
CA PRO A 104 -24.90 7.21 5.25
C PRO A 104 -23.67 6.63 5.96
N CYS A 105 -22.90 7.44 6.69
CA CYS A 105 -21.71 7.00 7.42
C CYS A 105 -22.07 5.94 8.45
N GLU A 106 -21.35 4.79 8.41
CA GLU A 106 -21.53 3.65 9.30
C GLU A 106 -20.50 3.61 10.42
N GLY A 107 -19.30 4.12 10.13
CA GLY A 107 -18.23 4.14 11.11
C GLY A 107 -17.14 5.14 10.77
N GLU A 108 -16.35 5.45 11.78
CA GLU A 108 -15.20 6.32 11.67
C GLU A 108 -14.08 5.91 12.62
N GLU A 109 -12.86 6.28 12.29
CA GLU A 109 -11.69 6.14 13.16
C GLU A 109 -10.80 7.37 13.05
N VAL A 110 -10.13 7.71 14.15
CA VAL A 110 -9.08 8.73 14.19
C VAL A 110 -7.73 8.05 14.04
N ILE A 111 -6.96 8.45 13.04
CA ILE A 111 -5.65 7.88 12.76
C ILE A 111 -4.63 8.49 13.72
N GLY A 112 -4.19 7.70 14.69
CA GLY A 112 -3.16 8.10 15.65
C GLY A 112 -1.77 8.18 15.02
N PRO A 113 -0.80 8.84 15.69
CA PRO A 113 0.55 9.06 15.13
C PRO A 113 1.29 7.78 14.71
N VAL A 114 1.16 6.71 15.50
CA VAL A 114 1.80 5.41 15.20
C VAL A 114 1.18 4.80 13.94
N THR A 115 -0.14 4.75 13.87
CA THR A 115 -0.87 4.25 12.69
C THR A 115 -0.54 5.10 11.46
N ALA A 116 -0.52 6.42 11.59
CA ALA A 116 -0.16 7.34 10.52
C ALA A 116 1.26 7.09 9.98
N LEU A 117 2.22 6.81 10.88
CA LEU A 117 3.59 6.46 10.48
C LEU A 117 3.62 5.15 9.71
N ARG A 118 2.97 4.10 10.23
CA ARG A 118 2.87 2.79 9.58
C ARG A 118 2.27 2.90 8.18
N GLU A 119 1.12 3.54 8.08
CA GLU A 119 0.42 3.71 6.81
C GLU A 119 1.25 4.52 5.81
N ARG A 120 1.90 5.61 6.26
CA ARG A 120 2.78 6.42 5.41
C ARG A 120 3.93 5.60 4.84
N ILE A 121 4.55 4.74 5.63
CA ILE A 121 5.65 3.89 5.19
C ILE A 121 5.12 2.82 4.22
N TRP A 122 4.10 2.09 4.63
CA TRP A 122 3.52 1.01 3.85
C TRP A 122 2.96 1.47 2.49
N MET A 123 2.24 2.59 2.46
CA MET A 123 1.73 3.18 1.22
C MET A 123 2.84 3.81 0.38
N GLY A 124 3.74 4.57 1.00
CA GLY A 124 4.82 5.26 0.28
C GLY A 124 5.76 4.28 -0.43
N LEU A 125 6.13 3.17 0.21
CA LEU A 125 6.97 2.15 -0.40
C LEU A 125 6.32 1.45 -1.60
N ARG A 126 5.00 1.53 -1.75
CA ARG A 126 4.30 1.04 -2.96
C ARG A 126 4.43 1.96 -4.17
N THR A 127 5.08 3.09 -4.04
CA THR A 127 5.29 4.05 -5.13
C THR A 127 6.75 4.04 -5.60
N CYS A 128 6.98 4.37 -6.85
CA CYS A 128 8.33 4.55 -7.39
C CYS A 128 9.12 5.68 -6.71
N GLN A 129 8.45 6.61 -6.02
CA GLN A 129 9.08 7.67 -5.24
C GLN A 129 9.55 7.18 -3.89
N GLY A 130 8.84 6.21 -3.30
CA GLY A 130 9.11 5.73 -1.95
C GLY A 130 8.54 6.63 -0.87
N VAL A 131 9.11 6.57 0.32
CA VAL A 131 8.73 7.34 1.50
C VAL A 131 9.86 8.27 1.94
N PHE A 132 9.49 9.52 2.22
CA PHE A 132 10.42 10.48 2.82
C PHE A 132 10.71 10.10 4.27
N LEU A 133 12.00 10.08 4.65
CA LEU A 133 12.44 9.81 6.00
C LEU A 133 13.31 10.96 6.53
N THR A 134 13.09 11.33 7.79
CA THR A 134 13.98 12.25 8.49
C THR A 134 15.35 11.63 8.72
N GLU A 135 16.39 12.44 8.97
CA GLU A 135 17.73 11.90 9.27
C GLU A 135 17.70 10.93 10.45
N SER A 136 17.00 11.27 11.53
CA SER A 136 16.84 10.37 12.68
C SER A 136 16.21 9.02 12.30
N GLN A 137 15.21 9.01 11.43
CA GLN A 137 14.60 7.77 10.97
C GLN A 137 15.56 6.94 10.09
N LYS A 138 16.33 7.60 9.24
CA LYS A 138 17.36 6.93 8.43
C LYS A 138 18.46 6.32 9.30
N ASP A 139 18.95 7.06 10.29
CA ASP A 139 20.00 6.58 11.21
C ASP A 139 19.50 5.39 12.02
N LYS A 140 18.26 5.47 12.49
CA LYS A 140 17.61 4.34 13.19
C LYS A 140 17.52 3.09 12.32
N LEU A 141 17.13 3.20 11.06
CA LEU A 141 17.10 2.06 10.13
C LEU A 141 18.49 1.51 9.84
N LYS A 142 19.46 2.40 9.54
CA LYS A 142 20.85 2.00 9.25
C LYS A 142 21.52 1.28 10.42
N GLY A 143 21.12 1.58 11.65
CA GLY A 143 21.59 0.91 12.86
C GLY A 143 21.07 -0.52 13.04
N GLN A 144 20.13 -0.97 12.22
CA GLN A 144 19.51 -2.29 12.37
C GLN A 144 19.99 -3.27 11.31
N SER A 145 20.53 -4.42 11.73
CA SER A 145 21.05 -5.47 10.84
C SER A 145 20.00 -5.94 9.83
N ARG A 146 18.75 -6.10 10.29
CA ARG A 146 17.64 -6.54 9.44
C ARG A 146 17.38 -5.59 8.26
N PHE A 147 17.49 -4.28 8.47
CA PHE A 147 17.42 -3.31 7.39
C PHE A 147 18.60 -3.44 6.41
N GLY A 148 19.81 -3.66 6.95
CA GLY A 148 21.00 -3.90 6.15
C GLY A 148 20.83 -5.09 5.21
N GLU A 149 20.24 -6.20 5.69
CA GLU A 149 19.93 -7.39 4.87
C GLU A 149 19.05 -7.04 3.66
N PHE A 150 18.04 -6.18 3.82
CA PHE A 150 17.18 -5.77 2.71
C PHE A 150 17.93 -4.92 1.68
N VAL A 151 18.83 -4.05 2.12
CA VAL A 151 19.66 -3.23 1.24
C VAL A 151 20.68 -4.08 0.49
N GLU A 152 21.38 -5.01 1.20
CA GLU A 152 22.32 -5.94 0.61
C GLU A 152 21.67 -6.89 -0.40
N ALA A 153 20.45 -7.32 -0.13
CA ALA A 153 19.63 -8.12 -1.05
C ALA A 153 19.14 -7.31 -2.26
N GLY A 154 19.40 -6.00 -2.30
CA GLY A 154 18.96 -5.13 -3.40
C GLY A 154 17.44 -4.91 -3.46
N LEU A 155 16.74 -5.04 -2.32
CA LEU A 155 15.29 -4.86 -2.24
C LEU A 155 14.89 -3.41 -1.95
N LEU A 156 15.73 -2.71 -1.17
CA LEU A 156 15.54 -1.33 -0.73
C LEU A 156 16.76 -0.48 -1.08
N GLU A 157 16.53 0.77 -1.41
CA GLU A 157 17.58 1.74 -1.65
C GLU A 157 17.19 3.13 -1.16
N PHE A 158 18.22 3.94 -0.81
CA PHE A 158 18.01 5.36 -0.58
C PHE A 158 18.24 6.17 -1.86
N SER A 159 17.30 7.04 -2.19
CA SER A 159 17.43 8.05 -3.24
C SER A 159 17.33 9.43 -2.58
N GLY A 160 18.46 9.98 -2.13
CA GLY A 160 18.49 11.15 -1.27
C GLY A 160 17.81 10.90 0.07
N GLU A 161 16.74 11.64 0.33
CA GLU A 161 15.96 11.52 1.57
C GLU A 161 14.80 10.53 1.48
N TRP A 162 14.65 9.88 0.34
CA TRP A 162 13.59 8.93 0.08
C TRP A 162 14.11 7.50 0.21
N LEU A 163 13.41 6.69 0.96
CA LEU A 163 13.57 5.24 0.95
C LEU A 163 12.59 4.67 -0.05
N ARG A 164 13.06 3.88 -1.00
CA ARG A 164 12.21 3.27 -2.02
C ARG A 164 12.54 1.80 -2.23
N LEU A 165 11.59 1.09 -2.76
CA LEU A 165 11.81 -0.27 -3.27
C LEU A 165 12.52 -0.22 -4.63
N THR A 166 13.37 -1.20 -4.86
CA THR A 166 13.88 -1.51 -6.19
C THR A 166 12.83 -2.28 -7.00
N SER A 167 13.11 -2.59 -8.26
CA SER A 167 12.20 -3.44 -9.06
C SER A 167 11.97 -4.81 -8.40
N SER A 168 13.02 -5.44 -7.87
CA SER A 168 12.91 -6.71 -7.13
C SER A 168 12.17 -6.55 -5.79
N GLY A 169 12.33 -5.39 -5.14
CA GLY A 169 11.61 -5.06 -3.92
C GLY A 169 10.11 -4.91 -4.10
N PHE A 170 9.64 -4.47 -5.27
CA PHE A 170 8.20 -4.31 -5.55
C PHE A 170 7.41 -5.61 -5.42
N VAL A 171 8.01 -6.74 -5.75
CA VAL A 171 7.39 -8.07 -5.57
C VAL A 171 7.05 -8.35 -4.11
N LEU A 172 7.87 -7.81 -3.18
CA LEU A 172 7.76 -7.99 -1.74
C LEU A 172 7.22 -6.75 -1.01
N ALA A 173 6.60 -5.81 -1.73
CA ALA A 173 6.22 -4.50 -1.21
C ALA A 173 5.39 -4.56 0.08
N ASP A 174 4.47 -5.52 0.19
CA ASP A 174 3.59 -5.67 1.35
C ASP A 174 4.38 -6.03 2.61
N GLY A 175 5.21 -7.06 2.52
CA GLY A 175 6.04 -7.52 3.63
C GLY A 175 7.10 -6.49 4.03
N LEU A 176 7.81 -5.94 3.05
CA LEU A 176 8.84 -4.93 3.31
C LEU A 176 8.28 -3.66 3.94
N GLY A 177 7.08 -3.24 3.52
CA GLY A 177 6.41 -2.07 4.11
C GLY A 177 6.10 -2.27 5.60
N VAL A 178 5.63 -3.45 5.99
CA VAL A 178 5.36 -3.81 7.39
C VAL A 178 6.67 -3.86 8.19
N GLU A 179 7.68 -4.58 7.69
CA GLU A 179 8.97 -4.74 8.36
C GLU A 179 9.66 -3.39 8.59
N VAL A 180 9.71 -2.51 7.59
CA VAL A 180 10.32 -1.18 7.72
C VAL A 180 9.56 -0.32 8.74
N ALA A 181 8.23 -0.40 8.78
CA ALA A 181 7.44 0.32 9.77
C ALA A 181 7.74 -0.17 11.19
N GLU A 182 7.79 -1.49 11.40
CA GLU A 182 8.12 -2.09 12.69
C GLU A 182 9.55 -1.74 13.15
N LEU A 183 10.51 -1.71 12.24
CA LEU A 183 11.89 -1.31 12.53
C LEU A 183 11.97 0.15 13.01
N LEU A 184 11.11 1.03 12.49
CA LEU A 184 11.02 2.42 12.92
C LEU A 184 10.28 2.61 14.24
N GLU A 185 9.41 1.68 14.62
CA GLU A 185 8.67 1.75 15.88
C GLU A 185 9.41 1.18 17.08
N LYS A 186 10.28 0.19 16.86
CA LYS A 186 11.07 -0.39 17.95
C LYS A 186 11.75 0.76 18.70
N GLU A 187 11.47 0.90 19.99
CA GLU A 187 12.23 1.79 20.87
C GLU A 187 13.70 1.34 20.81
N ASP A 188 14.62 2.30 20.76
CA ASP A 188 16.03 2.00 20.89
C ASP A 188 16.16 1.20 22.20
N ALA A 189 16.43 -0.11 22.07
CA ALA A 189 16.72 -0.93 23.23
C ALA A 189 17.96 -0.31 23.86
N GLY A 190 17.74 0.50 24.88
CA GLY A 190 18.80 1.19 25.60
C GLY A 190 19.81 0.15 26.01
N GLU A 191 21.05 0.35 25.59
CA GLU A 191 22.17 -0.32 26.18
C GLU A 191 22.15 -0.03 27.69
N GLY A 192 21.70 -1.01 28.47
CA GLY A 192 21.79 -1.05 29.92
C GLY A 192 23.10 -1.67 30.35
#